data_647dbf92ca55cfff427d7607e8dd4a0e
#
_entry.id   647dbf92ca55cfff427d7607e8dd4a0e
#
_cell.length_a   1.000
_cell.length_b   1.000
_cell.length_c   1.000
_cell.angle_alpha   90.00
_cell.angle_beta   90.00
_cell.angle_gamma   90.00
#
_symmetry.space_group_name_H-M   'P 1'
#
loop_
_entity.id
_entity.type
_entity.pdbx_description
1 polymer ?
#
loop_
_entity_poly.entity_id
_entity_poly.type
_entity_poly.pdbx_seq_one_letter_code
_entity_poly.pdbx_strand_id
1 'polypeptide(L)' 'MRIRYDAEIDALSVVFRDATVTTRELADGIVGEYDAQDRLVGLEILDAGTRFGDPSTLREVILEGVGLVTPHGSKVSG' A
#
# COMPACT_ATOMS: atom_id res chain seq x y z
N MET A 1 8.90 0.96 -1.48
CA MET A 1 7.54 0.73 -0.99
C MET A 1 7.57 0.60 0.51
N ARG A 2 6.62 1.19 1.19
CA ARG A 2 6.54 1.09 2.65
C ARG A 2 5.12 0.67 3.01
N ILE A 3 5.00 -0.34 3.86
CA ILE A 3 3.72 -0.80 4.38
C ILE A 3 3.76 -0.56 5.88
N ARG A 4 2.77 0.14 6.40
CA ARG A 4 2.74 0.49 7.80
C ARG A 4 1.33 0.30 8.34
N TYR A 5 1.24 -0.34 9.50
CA TYR A 5 -0.02 -0.46 10.21
C TYR A 5 0.08 0.28 11.53
N ASP A 6 -0.85 1.18 11.77
CA ASP A 6 -0.94 1.93 13.01
C ASP A 6 -2.07 1.34 13.84
N ALA A 7 -1.72 0.60 14.89
CA ALA A 7 -2.71 -0.11 15.68
C ALA A 7 -3.57 0.84 16.52
N GLU A 8 -3.08 2.03 16.82
CA GLU A 8 -3.85 2.98 17.64
C GLU A 8 -5.08 3.48 16.91
N ILE A 9 -4.97 3.66 15.60
CA ILE A 9 -6.08 4.17 14.80
C ILE A 9 -6.59 3.13 13.81
N ASP A 10 -6.04 1.93 13.87
CA ASP A 10 -6.44 0.81 13.00
C ASP A 10 -6.36 1.20 11.52
N ALA A 11 -5.26 1.82 11.13
CA ALA A 11 -5.07 2.27 9.76
C ALA A 11 -3.88 1.60 9.13
N LEU A 12 -4.07 1.09 7.93
CA LEU A 12 -3.02 0.50 7.13
C LEU A 12 -2.68 1.46 6.00
N SER A 13 -1.39 1.74 5.82
CA SER A 13 -0.95 2.57 4.72
C SER A 13 0.09 1.83 3.89
N VAL A 14 0.01 2.03 2.58
CA VAL A 14 0.96 1.49 1.63
C VAL A 14 1.45 2.65 0.79
N VAL A 15 2.75 2.93 0.84
CA VAL A 15 3.33 4.03 0.08
C VAL A 15 4.25 3.42 -0.96
N PHE A 16 3.91 3.60 -2.21
CA PHE A 16 4.66 3.00 -3.31
C PHE A 16 5.95 3.76 -3.59
N ARG A 17 5.92 5.07 -3.46
CA ARG A 17 7.09 5.91 -3.58
C ARG A 17 6.83 7.24 -2.91
N ASP A 18 7.88 7.98 -2.59
CA ASP A 18 7.73 9.29 -1.98
C ASP A 18 7.38 10.33 -3.03
N ALA A 19 6.41 11.16 -2.71
CA ALA A 19 6.00 12.25 -3.58
C ALA A 19 5.13 13.19 -2.78
N THR A 20 5.02 14.43 -3.22
CA THR A 20 4.00 15.32 -2.69
C THR A 20 2.66 14.85 -3.26
N VAL A 21 1.69 14.66 -2.40
CA VAL A 21 0.46 13.99 -2.81
C VAL A 21 -0.77 14.84 -2.57
N THR A 22 -1.78 14.56 -3.38
CA THR A 22 -3.16 14.98 -3.16
C THR A 22 -3.94 13.71 -2.83
N THR A 23 -4.79 13.77 -1.82
CA THR A 23 -5.56 12.61 -1.40
C THR A 23 -6.96 12.66 -1.98
N ARG A 24 -7.49 11.48 -2.30
CA ARG A 24 -8.88 11.33 -2.74
C ARG A 24 -9.47 10.11 -2.06
N GLU A 25 -10.69 10.26 -1.57
CA GLU A 25 -11.42 9.14 -1.01
C GLU A 25 -11.95 8.30 -2.15
N LEU A 26 -11.53 7.05 -2.22
CA LEU A 26 -11.95 6.13 -3.28
C LEU A 26 -13.21 5.38 -2.89
N ALA A 27 -13.36 5.14 -1.60
CA ALA A 27 -14.52 4.51 -1.02
C ALA A 27 -14.53 4.93 0.45
N ASP A 28 -15.60 4.65 1.17
CA ASP A 28 -15.66 4.99 2.58
C ASP A 28 -14.49 4.32 3.30
N GLY A 29 -13.59 5.13 3.82
CA GLY A 29 -12.43 4.65 4.57
C GLY A 29 -11.28 4.15 3.72
N ILE A 30 -11.34 4.33 2.41
CA ILE A 30 -10.22 3.96 1.54
C ILE A 30 -9.79 5.20 0.77
N VAL A 31 -8.55 5.62 0.99
CA VAL A 31 -8.02 6.87 0.45
C VAL A 31 -6.88 6.57 -0.49
N GLY A 32 -6.92 7.14 -1.66
CA GLY A 32 -5.81 7.08 -2.60
C GLY A 32 -4.99 8.34 -2.55
N GLU A 33 -3.69 8.20 -2.70
CA GLU A 33 -2.76 9.33 -2.73
C GLU A 33 -2.16 9.43 -4.12
N TYR A 34 -2.20 10.62 -4.70
CA TYR A 34 -1.83 10.83 -6.09
C TYR A 34 -0.80 11.94 -6.22
N ASP A 35 0.12 11.79 -7.15
CA ASP A 35 1.11 12.82 -7.42
C ASP A 35 0.57 13.90 -8.36
N ALA A 36 1.43 14.82 -8.73
CA ALA A 36 1.03 15.95 -9.59
C ALA A 36 0.60 15.51 -10.97
N GLN A 37 1.02 14.34 -11.41
CA GLN A 37 0.61 13.78 -12.70
C GLN A 37 -0.57 12.83 -12.56
N ASP A 38 -1.23 12.85 -11.41
CA ASP A 38 -2.41 12.04 -11.14
C ASP A 38 -2.12 10.54 -11.15
N ARG A 39 -0.91 10.17 -10.77
CA ARG A 39 -0.51 8.76 -10.65
C ARG A 39 -0.64 8.34 -9.19
N LEU A 40 -1.10 7.12 -8.97
CA LEU A 40 -1.29 6.58 -7.63
C LEU A 40 0.07 6.33 -6.98
N VAL A 41 0.32 6.95 -5.83
CA VAL A 41 1.57 6.77 -5.10
C VAL A 41 1.38 6.15 -3.74
N GLY A 42 0.16 5.98 -3.29
CA GLY A 42 -0.11 5.34 -2.01
C GLY A 42 -1.57 5.07 -1.79
N LEU A 43 -1.84 4.25 -0.78
CA LEU A 43 -3.20 3.93 -0.35
C LEU A 43 -3.24 3.95 1.17
N GLU A 44 -4.37 4.38 1.72
CA GLU A 44 -4.61 4.28 3.15
C GLU A 44 -5.96 3.62 3.36
N ILE A 45 -6.00 2.64 4.27
CA ILE A 45 -7.22 1.91 4.58
C ILE A 45 -7.51 2.12 6.05
N LEU A 46 -8.63 2.77 6.34
CA LEU A 46 -9.07 3.01 7.70
C LEU A 46 -9.91 1.84 8.17
N ASP A 47 -9.94 1.62 9.49
CA ASP A 47 -10.63 0.48 10.08
C ASP A 47 -10.17 -0.84 9.45
N ALA A 48 -8.87 -0.96 9.23
CA ALA A 48 -8.32 -2.06 8.46
C ALA A 48 -8.62 -3.41 9.08
N GLY A 49 -8.47 -3.55 10.38
CA GLY A 49 -8.74 -4.81 11.05
C GLY A 49 -10.18 -5.27 10.86
N THR A 50 -11.11 -4.32 11.01
CA THR A 50 -12.53 -4.62 10.83
C THR A 50 -12.84 -4.97 9.37
N ARG A 51 -12.24 -4.22 8.45
CA ARG A 51 -12.49 -4.46 7.03
C ARG A 51 -11.99 -5.81 6.55
N PHE A 52 -10.87 -6.25 7.11
CA PHE A 52 -10.32 -7.55 6.72
C PHE A 52 -11.07 -8.71 7.39
N GLY A 53 -11.88 -8.40 8.40
CA GLY A 53 -12.70 -9.42 9.06
C GLY A 53 -11.94 -10.28 10.06
N ASP A 54 -10.64 -10.20 10.10
CA ASP A 54 -9.81 -11.00 10.98
C ASP A 54 -8.57 -10.20 11.33
N PRO A 55 -8.44 -9.76 12.59
CA PRO A 55 -7.27 -8.95 12.97
C PRO A 55 -5.95 -9.66 12.76
N SER A 56 -5.94 -10.99 12.73
CA SER A 56 -4.70 -11.72 12.52
C SER A 56 -4.17 -11.56 11.10
N THR A 57 -4.97 -11.08 10.18
CA THR A 57 -4.55 -10.81 8.80
C THR A 57 -3.34 -9.90 8.76
N LEU A 58 -3.23 -8.99 9.73
CA LEU A 58 -2.14 -8.02 9.75
C LEU A 58 -0.87 -8.53 10.42
N ARG A 59 -0.87 -9.77 10.88
CA ARG A 59 0.31 -10.34 11.54
C ARG A 59 1.32 -10.90 10.58
N GLU A 60 0.90 -11.15 9.36
CA GLU A 60 1.80 -11.76 8.39
C GLU A 60 1.61 -11.10 7.04
N VAL A 61 2.71 -10.73 6.42
CA VAL A 61 2.72 -10.16 5.08
C VAL A 61 3.69 -10.99 4.25
N ILE A 62 3.22 -11.50 3.14
CA ILE A 62 4.04 -12.27 2.23
C ILE A 62 4.15 -11.48 0.93
N LEU A 63 5.36 -11.16 0.53
CA LEU A 63 5.62 -10.46 -0.72
C LEU A 63 6.27 -11.42 -1.69
N GLU A 64 5.66 -11.58 -2.84
CA GLU A 64 6.14 -12.51 -3.84
C GLU A 64 6.35 -11.78 -5.15
N GLY A 65 7.50 -11.99 -5.76
CA GLY A 65 7.78 -11.43 -7.07
C GLY A 65 7.95 -9.94 -7.14
N VAL A 66 8.07 -9.27 -5.99
CA VAL A 66 8.21 -7.81 -5.96
C VAL A 66 9.63 -7.44 -5.57
N GLY A 67 10.04 -6.27 -5.99
CA GLY A 67 11.34 -5.73 -5.61
C GLY A 67 12.52 -6.43 -6.23
N LEU A 68 12.29 -7.37 -7.13
CA LEU A 68 13.37 -8.10 -7.75
C LEU A 68 13.74 -7.47 -9.07
N VAL A 69 15.00 -7.24 -9.22
CA VAL A 69 15.55 -6.81 -10.50
C VAL A 69 16.38 -7.97 -11.00
N THR A 70 15.93 -8.57 -12.06
CA THR A 70 16.70 -9.62 -12.67
C THR A 70 17.77 -9.00 -13.51
N PRO A 71 19.00 -9.25 -13.16
CA PRO A 71 20.02 -8.62 -13.90
C PRO A 71 20.07 -9.18 -15.26
N HIS A 72 20.00 -9.35 -15.87
CA HIS A 72 19.99 -9.82 -16.91
C HIS A 72 19.25 -10.57 -17.34
N GLY A 73 19.06 -10.17 -17.54
CA GLY A 73 18.41 -10.49 -17.86
C GLY A 73 17.48 -11.21 -17.75
N SER A 74 17.31 -11.36 -17.35
CA SER A 74 16.42 -12.02 -17.10
C SER A 74 15.39 -11.45 -17.17
N LYS A 75 15.00 -11.29 -17.53
CA LYS A 75 14.05 -10.81 -17.56
C LYS A 75 13.17 -10.86 -16.86
N VAL A 76 13.01 -10.58 -16.59
CA VAL A 76 12.34 -10.56 -15.75
C VAL A 76 11.39 -10.49 -15.76
N SER A 77 11.19 -10.68 -15.88
CA SER A 77 10.44 -10.44 -15.71
C SER A 77 9.92 -10.43 -15.07
N GLY A 78 10.07 -10.35 -14.93
CA GLY A 78 9.55 -10.34 -14.09
C GLY A 78 9.61 -9.92 -13.75
#